data_4c9cd6ec3074e1a9c1913148aac9a842
#
_entry.id   4c9cd6ec3074e1a9c1913148aac9a842
#
_cell.length_a   1.000
_cell.length_b   1.000
_cell.length_c   1.000
_cell.angle_alpha   90.00
_cell.angle_beta   90.00
_cell.angle_gamma   90.00
#
_symmetry.space_group_name_H-M   'P 1'
#
loop_
_entity.id
_entity.type
_entity.pdbx_description
1 polymer ?
#
loop_
_entity_poly.entity_id
_entity_poly.type
_entity_poly.pdbx_seq_one_letter_code
_entity_poly.pdbx_strand_id
1 'polypeptide(L)'
;MEPPEVLELSNAFGPVEPHITVKYRHPDYPDLIVMTNMNEKGEIDAHETARGVGWHTDMCYMPLPAKATLLHTIEIPETGGDTYFANMYMALEEMPADLRDRIEGLRATFRYGGRAAERNLRLEKEDQD
;
A
#
# COMPACT_ATOMS: atom_id res chain seq x y z
N MET A 1 -16.40 4.68 11.30
CA MET A 1 -16.46 5.94 10.50
C MET A 1 -17.03 5.62 9.13
N GLU A 2 -17.91 6.46 8.64
CA GLU A 2 -18.39 6.36 7.27
C GLU A 2 -17.37 6.97 6.30
N PRO A 3 -17.39 6.63 5.01
CA PRO A 3 -16.40 7.12 4.04
C PRO A 3 -16.15 8.63 4.04
N PRO A 4 -17.15 9.51 4.17
CA PRO A 4 -16.91 10.95 4.27
C PRO A 4 -16.08 11.34 5.50
N GLU A 5 -16.29 10.68 6.63
CA GLU A 5 -15.57 10.96 7.88
C GLU A 5 -14.10 10.52 7.76
N VAL A 6 -13.86 9.39 7.05
CA VAL A 6 -12.49 8.92 6.76
C VAL A 6 -11.76 9.93 5.89
N LEU A 7 -12.42 10.48 4.87
CA LEU A 7 -11.84 11.52 4.00
C LEU A 7 -11.57 12.81 4.77
N GLU A 8 -12.50 13.26 5.61
CA GLU A 8 -12.31 14.44 6.45
C GLU A 8 -11.09 14.29 7.36
N LEU A 9 -10.98 13.14 8.04
CA LEU A 9 -9.82 12.83 8.87
C LEU A 9 -8.53 12.80 8.05
N SER A 10 -8.56 12.16 6.88
CA SER A 10 -7.39 12.04 6.00
C SER A 10 -6.88 13.41 5.55
N ASN A 11 -7.78 14.31 5.19
CA ASN A 11 -7.46 15.68 4.75
C ASN A 11 -6.82 16.53 5.85
N ALA A 12 -6.98 16.17 7.12
CA ALA A 12 -6.27 16.82 8.23
C ALA A 12 -4.73 16.60 8.17
N PHE A 13 -4.28 15.55 7.50
CA PHE A 13 -2.85 15.24 7.29
C PHE A 13 -2.31 15.81 5.99
N GLY A 14 -3.16 16.25 5.07
CA GLY A 14 -2.84 16.79 3.76
C GLY A 14 -3.80 16.30 2.68
N PRO A 15 -3.60 16.72 1.42
CA PRO A 15 -4.41 16.23 0.31
C PRO A 15 -4.33 14.71 0.21
N VAL A 16 -5.46 14.06 -0.02
CA VAL A 16 -5.50 12.62 -0.23
C VAL A 16 -4.99 12.29 -1.63
N GLU A 17 -4.08 11.33 -1.70
CA GLU A 17 -3.55 10.81 -2.97
C GLU A 17 -4.35 9.57 -3.36
N PRO A 18 -5.14 9.59 -4.45
CA PRO A 18 -5.92 8.44 -4.87
C PRO A 18 -4.99 7.31 -5.36
N HIS A 19 -5.39 6.07 -5.11
CA HIS A 19 -4.62 4.92 -5.59
C HIS A 19 -4.56 4.91 -7.12
N ILE A 20 -3.40 4.55 -7.68
CA ILE A 20 -3.20 4.55 -9.15
C ILE A 20 -4.13 3.56 -9.86
N THR A 21 -4.43 2.41 -9.24
CA THR A 21 -5.29 1.38 -9.83
C THR A 21 -6.75 1.68 -9.54
N VAL A 22 -7.47 2.13 -10.54
CA VAL A 22 -8.88 2.58 -10.46
C VAL A 22 -9.81 1.51 -9.90
N LYS A 23 -9.63 0.23 -10.27
CA LYS A 23 -10.49 -0.88 -9.82
C LYS A 23 -10.51 -1.08 -8.29
N TYR A 24 -9.53 -0.56 -7.56
CA TYR A 24 -9.49 -0.67 -6.11
C TYR A 24 -10.14 0.50 -5.40
N ARG A 25 -10.45 1.58 -6.14
CA ARG A 25 -11.07 2.77 -5.58
C ARG A 25 -12.52 2.50 -5.17
N HIS A 26 -12.95 3.15 -4.12
CA HIS A 26 -14.34 3.10 -3.71
C HIS A 26 -15.23 3.72 -4.80
N PRO A 27 -16.38 3.10 -5.18
CA PRO A 27 -17.19 3.56 -6.30
C PRO A 27 -17.71 4.99 -6.15
N ASP A 28 -18.13 5.37 -4.93
CA ASP A 28 -18.68 6.69 -4.64
C ASP A 28 -17.64 7.67 -4.06
N TYR A 29 -16.49 7.17 -3.60
CA TYR A 29 -15.43 7.94 -2.97
C TYR A 29 -14.07 7.50 -3.53
N PRO A 30 -13.71 7.91 -4.76
CA PRO A 30 -12.56 7.39 -5.50
C PRO A 30 -11.18 7.67 -4.86
N ASP A 31 -11.14 8.58 -3.90
CA ASP A 31 -9.95 8.85 -3.09
C ASP A 31 -9.70 7.79 -2.00
N LEU A 32 -10.66 6.90 -1.77
CA LEU A 32 -10.54 5.76 -0.87
C LEU A 32 -10.35 4.47 -1.68
N ILE A 33 -9.63 3.53 -1.10
CA ILE A 33 -9.58 2.15 -1.60
C ILE A 33 -10.29 1.22 -0.63
N VAL A 34 -10.95 0.20 -1.17
CA VAL A 34 -11.56 -0.86 -0.37
C VAL A 34 -10.64 -2.06 -0.39
N MET A 35 -10.13 -2.44 0.79
CA MET A 35 -9.38 -3.67 0.96
C MET A 35 -10.31 -4.76 1.48
N THR A 36 -10.43 -5.83 0.74
CA THR A 36 -11.26 -6.98 1.08
C THR A 36 -10.53 -8.27 0.70
N ASN A 37 -10.86 -9.35 1.36
CA ASN A 37 -10.43 -10.70 0.98
C ASN A 37 -11.45 -11.43 0.07
N MET A 38 -12.50 -10.73 -0.37
CA MET A 38 -13.57 -11.28 -1.21
C MET A 38 -13.47 -10.75 -2.63
N ASN A 39 -13.88 -11.59 -3.58
CA ASN A 39 -14.10 -11.19 -4.97
C ASN A 39 -15.47 -10.50 -5.13
N GLU A 40 -15.78 -10.04 -6.34
CA GLU A 40 -17.05 -9.38 -6.68
C GLU A 40 -18.30 -10.25 -6.45
N LYS A 41 -18.13 -11.58 -6.30
CA LYS A 41 -19.22 -12.53 -6.01
C LYS A 41 -19.41 -12.76 -4.50
N GLY A 42 -18.59 -12.14 -3.65
CA GLY A 42 -18.61 -12.36 -2.22
C GLY A 42 -17.95 -13.67 -1.77
N GLU A 43 -17.10 -14.27 -2.60
CA GLU A 43 -16.33 -15.47 -2.29
C GLU A 43 -14.91 -15.09 -1.88
N ILE A 44 -14.31 -15.84 -0.95
CA ILE A 44 -12.93 -15.63 -0.56
C ILE A 44 -12.01 -15.84 -1.75
N ASP A 45 -11.18 -14.85 -2.03
CA ASP A 45 -10.18 -14.88 -3.10
C ASP A 45 -8.77 -14.94 -2.51
N ALA A 46 -8.02 -15.97 -2.88
CA ALA A 46 -6.66 -16.17 -2.39
C ALA A 46 -5.69 -15.05 -2.82
N HIS A 47 -5.91 -14.44 -3.98
CA HIS A 47 -5.10 -13.32 -4.46
C HIS A 47 -5.37 -12.05 -3.62
N GLU A 48 -6.64 -11.76 -3.35
CA GLU A 48 -7.03 -10.62 -2.53
C GLU A 48 -6.57 -10.81 -1.06
N THR A 49 -6.66 -12.05 -0.55
CA THR A 49 -6.16 -12.41 0.79
C THR A 49 -4.64 -12.24 0.92
N ALA A 50 -3.88 -12.41 -0.16
CA ALA A 50 -2.42 -12.33 -0.16
C ALA A 50 -1.87 -10.90 -0.32
N ARG A 51 -2.72 -9.88 -0.36
CA ARG A 51 -2.26 -8.49 -0.44
C ARG A 51 -1.53 -8.06 0.82
N GLY A 52 -0.47 -7.30 0.65
CA GLY A 52 0.30 -6.75 1.76
C GLY A 52 1.17 -7.76 2.52
N VAL A 53 1.33 -8.98 2.00
CA VAL A 53 2.12 -10.08 2.63
C VAL A 53 3.59 -9.81 2.50
N GLY A 54 4.19 -8.85 2.60
CA GLY A 54 5.63 -8.59 2.56
C GLY A 54 5.96 -7.22 3.12
N TRP A 55 7.15 -7.06 3.63
CA TRP A 55 7.62 -5.76 4.06
C TRP A 55 7.66 -4.80 2.88
N HIS A 56 6.97 -3.68 2.99
CA HIS A 56 6.90 -2.65 1.96
C HIS A 56 6.64 -1.27 2.57
N THR A 57 6.82 -0.26 1.77
CA THR A 57 6.36 1.10 2.05
C THR A 57 5.35 1.45 0.97
N ASP A 58 4.18 1.92 1.36
CA ASP A 58 3.15 2.32 0.42
C ASP A 58 3.61 3.46 -0.48
N MET A 59 3.18 3.43 -1.74
CA MET A 59 3.43 4.49 -2.73
C MET A 59 4.92 4.83 -2.95
N CYS A 60 5.86 3.97 -2.53
CA CYS A 60 7.31 4.23 -2.66
C CYS A 60 7.79 4.31 -4.12
N TYR A 61 6.97 3.87 -5.08
CA TYR A 61 7.22 3.96 -6.52
C TYR A 61 6.82 5.32 -7.12
N MET A 62 6.09 6.15 -6.38
CA MET A 62 5.71 7.49 -6.82
C MET A 62 6.89 8.46 -6.69
N PRO A 63 6.99 9.47 -7.59
CA PRO A 63 8.01 10.52 -7.48
C PRO A 63 7.92 11.29 -6.16
N LEU A 64 6.71 11.44 -5.63
CA LEU A 64 6.42 11.99 -4.31
C LEU A 64 5.64 10.93 -3.52
N PRO A 65 6.31 10.14 -2.68
CA PRO A 65 5.63 9.13 -1.87
C PRO A 65 4.62 9.72 -0.90
N ALA A 66 3.57 8.96 -0.58
CA ALA A 66 2.60 9.37 0.42
C ALA A 66 3.26 9.63 1.78
N LYS A 67 2.87 10.71 2.44
CA LYS A 67 3.36 11.10 3.77
C LYS A 67 2.92 10.11 4.85
N ALA A 68 1.71 9.60 4.72
CA ALA A 68 1.09 8.66 5.64
C ALA A 68 0.04 7.82 4.91
N THR A 69 -0.21 6.63 5.41
CA THR A 69 -1.34 5.77 5.02
C THR A 69 -2.28 5.66 6.21
N LEU A 70 -3.56 5.90 5.98
CA LEU A 70 -4.61 5.71 6.97
C LEU A 70 -5.38 4.44 6.63
N LEU A 71 -5.44 3.51 7.58
CA LEU A 71 -6.20 2.28 7.46
C LEU A 71 -7.37 2.32 8.45
N HIS A 72 -8.59 2.40 7.93
CA HIS A 72 -9.81 2.29 8.73
C HIS A 72 -10.36 0.87 8.62
N THR A 73 -10.35 0.16 9.72
CA THR A 73 -10.82 -1.22 9.78
C THR A 73 -12.34 -1.25 9.99
N ILE A 74 -13.04 -1.97 9.13
CA ILE A 74 -14.50 -2.16 9.21
C ILE A 74 -14.80 -3.53 9.82
N GLU A 75 -14.07 -4.56 9.36
CA GLU A 75 -14.27 -5.93 9.78
C GLU A 75 -12.92 -6.60 9.95
N ILE A 76 -12.73 -7.31 11.05
CA ILE A 76 -11.49 -8.01 11.39
C ILE A 76 -11.77 -9.47 11.75
N PRO A 77 -10.85 -10.39 11.46
CA PRO A 77 -10.97 -11.76 11.93
C PRO A 77 -10.80 -11.83 13.45
N GLU A 78 -11.37 -12.87 14.08
CA GLU A 78 -11.19 -13.13 15.51
C GLU A 78 -9.73 -13.45 15.87
N THR A 79 -8.97 -14.02 14.92
CA THR A 79 -7.58 -14.42 15.10
C THR A 79 -6.79 -14.20 13.82
N GLY A 80 -5.55 -13.72 13.95
CA GLY A 80 -4.68 -13.46 12.82
C GLY A 80 -5.02 -12.14 12.08
N GLY A 81 -4.40 -11.93 10.94
CA GLY A 81 -4.56 -10.70 10.16
C GLY A 81 -3.84 -9.49 10.75
N ASP A 82 -2.86 -9.73 11.62
CA ASP A 82 -2.08 -8.68 12.26
C ASP A 82 -1.29 -7.86 11.24
N THR A 83 -1.22 -6.54 11.46
CA THR A 83 -0.37 -5.65 10.71
C THR A 83 0.91 -5.38 11.51
N TYR A 84 2.04 -5.69 10.92
CA TYR A 84 3.35 -5.47 11.52
C TYR A 84 4.01 -4.22 10.95
N PHE A 85 4.66 -3.45 11.81
CA PHE A 85 5.40 -2.26 11.42
C PHE A 85 6.87 -2.41 11.79
N ALA A 86 7.76 -1.94 10.90
CA ALA A 86 9.18 -1.85 11.15
C ALA A 86 9.61 -0.38 11.29
N ASN A 87 10.34 -0.07 12.36
CA ASN A 87 10.97 1.24 12.49
C ASN A 87 12.27 1.28 11.66
N MET A 88 12.22 1.92 10.50
CA MET A 88 13.34 1.96 9.57
C MET A 88 14.51 2.83 10.05
N TYR A 89 14.27 3.77 10.96
CA TYR A 89 15.37 4.52 11.61
C TYR A 89 16.18 3.59 12.51
N MET A 90 15.51 2.83 13.36
CA MET A 90 16.17 1.84 14.20
C MET A 90 16.87 0.75 13.36
N ALA A 91 16.23 0.29 12.30
CA ALA A 91 16.84 -0.68 11.38
C ALA A 91 18.17 -0.17 10.78
N LEU A 92 18.23 1.12 10.46
CA LEU A 92 19.47 1.75 9.96
C LEU A 92 20.52 1.92 11.07
N GLU A 93 20.10 2.29 12.28
CA GLU A 93 20.98 2.46 13.44
C GLU A 93 21.62 1.15 13.87
N GLU A 94 20.84 0.07 13.87
CA GLU A 94 21.28 -1.28 14.26
C GLU A 94 21.95 -2.06 13.13
N MET A 95 22.02 -1.50 11.93
CA MET A 95 22.62 -2.16 10.77
C MET A 95 24.13 -2.40 11.00
N PRO A 96 24.63 -3.64 10.74
CA PRO A 96 26.06 -3.90 10.78
C PRO A 96 26.87 -2.93 9.90
N ALA A 97 28.00 -2.46 10.41
CA ALA A 97 28.79 -1.41 9.73
C ALA A 97 29.21 -1.81 8.32
N ASP A 98 29.61 -3.06 8.14
CA ASP A 98 30.02 -3.59 6.81
C ASP A 98 28.86 -3.58 5.81
N LEU A 99 27.62 -3.82 6.25
CA LEU A 99 26.45 -3.74 5.40
C LEU A 99 26.12 -2.28 5.09
N ARG A 100 26.19 -1.41 6.07
CA ARG A 100 25.95 0.03 5.91
C ARG A 100 26.92 0.64 4.90
N ASP A 101 28.22 0.33 5.03
CA ASP A 101 29.27 0.80 4.11
C ASP A 101 29.01 0.32 2.66
N ARG A 102 28.50 -0.91 2.51
CA ARG A 102 28.19 -1.47 1.19
C ARG A 102 27.01 -0.81 0.50
N ILE A 103 26.05 -0.28 1.23
CA ILE A 103 24.84 0.35 0.67
C ILE A 103 24.94 1.87 0.63
N GLU A 104 25.93 2.46 1.27
CA GLU A 104 26.10 3.91 1.26
C GLU A 104 26.29 4.42 -0.17
N GLY A 105 25.55 5.47 -0.51
CA GLY A 105 25.54 6.06 -1.85
C GLY A 105 24.82 5.27 -2.93
N LEU A 106 24.31 4.07 -2.63
CA LEU A 106 23.47 3.33 -3.57
C LEU A 106 22.07 3.95 -3.71
N ARG A 107 21.45 3.69 -4.86
CA ARG A 107 20.08 4.09 -5.14
C ARG A 107 19.22 2.86 -5.36
N ALA A 108 18.03 2.84 -4.76
CA ALA A 108 17.02 1.84 -5.04
C ALA A 108 16.02 2.37 -6.07
N THR A 109 15.61 1.50 -7.00
CA THR A 109 14.53 1.80 -7.95
C THR A 109 13.29 1.03 -7.52
N PHE A 110 12.20 1.74 -7.31
CA PHE A 110 10.91 1.16 -6.99
C PHE A 110 10.02 1.22 -8.22
N ARG A 111 9.26 0.14 -8.46
CA ARG A 111 8.28 0.05 -9.53
C ARG A 111 7.00 -0.54 -9.00
N TYR A 112 5.86 0.00 -9.44
CA TYR A 112 4.56 -0.57 -9.13
C TYR A 112 4.44 -2.00 -9.67
N GLY A 113 3.92 -2.91 -8.84
CA GLY A 113 3.71 -4.31 -9.19
C GLY A 113 4.98 -5.17 -9.34
N GLY A 114 6.18 -4.59 -9.35
CA GLY A 114 7.44 -5.30 -9.45
C GLY A 114 7.51 -6.30 -10.61
N ARG A 115 8.24 -7.41 -10.41
CA ARG A 115 8.34 -8.48 -11.44
C ARG A 115 7.04 -9.25 -11.67
N ALA A 116 6.12 -9.24 -10.73
CA ALA A 116 4.80 -9.87 -10.90
C ALA A 116 3.91 -9.06 -11.83
N ALA A 117 4.04 -7.75 -11.88
CA ALA A 117 3.31 -6.88 -12.81
C ALA A 117 3.68 -7.14 -14.27
N GLU A 118 4.93 -7.46 -14.53
CA GLU A 118 5.38 -7.81 -15.88
C GLU A 118 4.72 -9.09 -16.41
N ARG A 119 4.24 -9.95 -15.51
CA ARG A 119 3.61 -11.23 -15.87
C ARG A 119 2.08 -11.21 -15.83
N ASN A 120 1.44 -10.48 -14.91
CA ASN A 120 0.01 -10.69 -14.58
C ASN A 120 -0.85 -9.43 -14.47
N LEU A 121 -0.27 -8.23 -14.33
CA LEU A 121 -1.03 -6.99 -14.24
C LEU A 121 -0.94 -6.26 -15.58
N ARG A 122 -2.00 -6.34 -16.37
CA ARG A 122 -2.29 -5.30 -17.35
C ARG A 122 -2.80 -4.10 -16.54
N LEU A 123 -1.91 -3.19 -16.23
CA LEU A 123 -2.33 -1.87 -15.79
C LEU A 123 -3.20 -1.27 -16.90
N GLU A 124 -4.31 -0.69 -16.56
CA GLU A 124 -5.08 0.13 -17.50
C GLU A 124 -4.11 1.19 -18.07
N LYS A 125 -4.36 1.62 -19.31
CA LYS A 125 -3.47 2.57 -20.00
C LYS A 125 -3.26 3.87 -19.22
N GLU A 126 -4.26 4.22 -18.40
CA GLU A 126 -4.29 5.38 -17.50
C GLU A 126 -3.42 5.19 -16.24
N ASP A 127 -3.03 3.97 -15.93
CA ASP A 127 -2.16 3.62 -14.80
C ASP A 127 -0.66 3.57 -15.21
N GLN A 128 -0.34 3.85 -16.47
CA GLN A 128 1.02 3.72 -17.02
C GLN A 128 1.72 5.07 -17.26
N ASP A 129 1.00 6.18 -17.22
CA ASP A 129 1.50 7.53 -17.37
C ASP A 129 1.66 8.21 -16.00
#